data_170563dbeb0f2432c56640f27e8c5b0b
#
_entry.id   170563dbeb0f2432c56640f27e8c5b0b
#
_cell.length_a   1.000
_cell.length_b   1.000
_cell.length_c   1.000
_cell.angle_alpha   90.00
_cell.angle_beta   90.00
_cell.angle_gamma   90.00
#
_symmetry.space_group_name_H-M   'P 1'
#
loop_
_entity.id
_entity.type
_entity.pdbx_description
1 polymer ?
#
loop_
_entity_poly.entity_id
_entity_poly.type
_entity_poly.pdbx_seq_one_letter_code
_entity_poly.pdbx_strand_id
1 'polypeptide(L)'
;MMFFSERGTPVVAPISGHVVTIGDVDEPIFSGRVIGDGVAIVPSDGKVVAPISGVVSFIGEQKHTYGIVGYDGIEVLIHLGIGTVRLEGEGFTPAVQVGAKVEVGAPICTMDLELMRAKQFDLTCPVVITSAAMDKVKRLTLLTGPALAGQTVCMRYVPVKA
;
A
#
# COMPACT_ATOMS: atom_id res chain seq x y z
N MET A 1 4.88 -11.80 -23.66
CA MET A 1 6.21 -12.14 -23.23
C MET A 1 6.18 -12.99 -21.98
N MET A 2 6.66 -14.19 -22.09
CA MET A 2 6.61 -15.16 -21.00
C MET A 2 7.45 -14.76 -19.79
N PHE A 3 8.52 -14.01 -20.01
CA PHE A 3 9.43 -13.60 -18.92
C PHE A 3 8.76 -12.73 -17.87
N PHE A 4 7.84 -11.87 -18.29
CA PHE A 4 7.14 -11.00 -17.35
C PHE A 4 6.20 -11.77 -16.44
N SER A 5 5.51 -12.80 -16.98
CA SER A 5 4.62 -13.61 -16.17
C SER A 5 5.37 -14.45 -15.14
N GLU A 6 6.62 -14.85 -15.42
CA GLU A 6 7.44 -15.59 -14.47
C GLU A 6 7.91 -14.73 -13.30
N ARG A 7 8.20 -13.45 -13.54
CA ARG A 7 8.60 -12.51 -12.51
C ARG A 7 7.43 -12.03 -11.67
N GLY A 8 6.26 -12.05 -12.26
CA GLY A 8 5.07 -11.55 -11.62
C GLY A 8 4.82 -10.06 -11.90
N THR A 9 3.64 -9.62 -11.50
CA THR A 9 3.18 -8.25 -11.65
C THR A 9 3.83 -7.39 -10.57
N PRO A 10 4.45 -6.25 -10.94
CA PRO A 10 5.08 -5.39 -9.95
C PRO A 10 4.07 -4.55 -9.20
N VAL A 11 4.32 -4.38 -7.90
CA VAL A 11 3.66 -3.39 -7.05
C VAL A 11 4.76 -2.43 -6.62
N VAL A 12 4.66 -1.17 -7.03
CA VAL A 12 5.68 -0.18 -6.65
C VAL A 12 5.37 0.41 -5.28
N ALA A 13 6.40 0.87 -4.60
CA ALA A 13 6.23 1.53 -3.32
C ALA A 13 5.32 2.74 -3.49
N PRO A 14 4.21 2.83 -2.74
CA PRO A 14 3.32 3.99 -2.84
C PRO A 14 3.84 5.21 -2.11
N ILE A 15 4.86 5.04 -1.28
CA ILE A 15 5.45 6.12 -0.50
C ILE A 15 6.96 5.91 -0.42
N SER A 16 7.72 7.00 -0.42
CA SER A 16 9.18 6.93 -0.30
C SER A 16 9.58 6.66 1.14
N GLY A 17 10.60 5.84 1.34
CA GLY A 17 11.10 5.51 2.66
C GLY A 17 11.86 4.20 2.65
N HIS A 18 11.71 3.42 3.72
CA HIS A 18 12.38 2.14 3.87
C HIS A 18 11.34 1.03 3.99
N VAL A 19 11.41 0.06 3.09
CA VAL A 19 10.49 -1.09 3.07
C VAL A 19 10.99 -2.14 4.05
N VAL A 20 10.12 -2.53 4.96
CA VAL A 20 10.38 -3.55 5.98
C VAL A 20 9.37 -4.68 5.86
N THR A 21 9.60 -5.78 6.57
CA THR A 21 8.68 -6.91 6.55
C THR A 21 7.38 -6.57 7.30
N ILE A 22 6.27 -7.10 6.82
CA ILE A 22 4.97 -6.88 7.47
C ILE A 22 4.94 -7.44 8.91
N GLY A 23 5.73 -8.49 9.16
CA GLY A 23 5.84 -9.09 10.49
C GLY A 23 6.41 -8.16 11.55
N ASP A 24 7.12 -7.10 11.15
CA ASP A 24 7.72 -6.13 12.07
C ASP A 24 6.77 -5.00 12.46
N VAL A 25 5.56 -4.96 11.88
CA VAL A 25 4.57 -3.93 12.18
C VAL A 25 3.98 -4.17 13.58
N ASP A 26 3.95 -3.11 14.39
CA ASP A 26 3.44 -3.18 15.76
C ASP A 26 1.91 -3.05 15.78
N GLU A 27 1.24 -3.96 15.08
CA GLU A 27 -0.22 -4.10 15.06
C GLU A 27 -0.56 -5.52 14.57
N PRO A 28 -1.17 -6.36 15.44
CA PRO A 28 -1.36 -7.78 15.12
C PRO A 28 -2.18 -8.08 13.86
N ILE A 29 -3.12 -7.22 13.47
CA ILE A 29 -3.88 -7.45 12.24
C ILE A 29 -3.02 -7.36 10.99
N PHE A 30 -1.90 -6.63 11.05
CA PHE A 30 -0.92 -6.56 9.97
C PHE A 30 0.20 -7.58 10.16
N SER A 31 0.84 -7.60 11.33
CA SER A 31 1.95 -8.52 11.58
C SER A 31 1.52 -9.99 11.50
N GLY A 32 0.28 -10.29 11.86
CA GLY A 32 -0.31 -11.62 11.75
C GLY A 32 -0.92 -11.93 10.38
N ARG A 33 -0.82 -11.02 9.42
CA ARG A 33 -1.35 -11.16 8.06
C ARG A 33 -2.86 -11.38 8.00
N VAL A 34 -3.59 -10.80 8.94
CA VAL A 34 -5.06 -10.93 9.01
C VAL A 34 -5.74 -10.14 7.90
N ILE A 35 -5.28 -8.91 7.65
CA ILE A 35 -5.83 -8.02 6.63
C ILE A 35 -5.35 -8.42 5.23
N GLY A 36 -4.13 -8.92 5.14
CA GLY A 36 -3.50 -9.30 3.88
C GLY A 36 -2.04 -9.63 4.07
N ASP A 37 -1.34 -9.85 2.98
CA ASP A 37 0.10 -10.11 2.99
C ASP A 37 0.83 -9.10 2.12
N GLY A 38 2.02 -8.71 2.54
CA GLY A 38 2.83 -7.74 1.83
C GLY A 38 3.98 -7.22 2.66
N VAL A 39 4.18 -5.90 2.57
CA VAL A 39 5.28 -5.20 3.23
C VAL A 39 4.74 -4.02 4.04
N ALA A 40 5.63 -3.33 4.72
CA ALA A 40 5.33 -2.04 5.32
C ALA A 40 6.44 -1.06 4.98
N ILE A 41 6.13 0.23 4.98
CA ILE A 41 7.11 1.27 4.63
C ILE A 41 7.19 2.27 5.78
N VAL A 42 8.41 2.51 6.25
CA VAL A 42 8.69 3.60 7.18
C VAL A 42 8.94 4.84 6.31
N PRO A 43 8.02 5.82 6.30
CA PRO A 43 8.07 6.88 5.31
C PRO A 43 9.11 7.95 5.61
N SER A 44 9.72 8.49 4.55
CA SER A 44 10.59 9.67 4.61
C SER A 44 9.92 10.91 4.02
N ASP A 45 8.78 10.74 3.36
CA ASP A 45 8.04 11.79 2.65
C ASP A 45 6.56 11.48 2.78
N GLY A 46 5.71 12.49 2.74
CA GLY A 46 4.27 12.34 2.92
C GLY A 46 3.47 12.16 1.63
N LYS A 47 4.11 12.12 0.48
CA LYS A 47 3.40 11.93 -0.79
C LYS A 47 3.09 10.47 -1.01
N VAL A 48 1.82 10.16 -1.23
CA VAL A 48 1.34 8.80 -1.48
C VAL A 48 0.85 8.70 -2.91
N VAL A 49 1.34 7.71 -3.64
CA VAL A 49 1.00 7.49 -5.06
C VAL A 49 0.44 6.09 -5.27
N ALA A 50 -0.20 5.89 -6.42
CA ALA A 50 -0.78 4.59 -6.77
C ALA A 50 0.33 3.54 -6.95
N PRO A 51 0.25 2.40 -6.23
CA PRO A 51 1.23 1.32 -6.35
C PRO A 51 1.02 0.43 -7.56
N ILE A 52 -0.19 0.45 -8.10
CA ILE A 52 -0.60 -0.27 -9.31
C ILE A 52 -1.55 0.60 -10.10
N SER A 53 -1.70 0.32 -11.40
CA SER A 53 -2.76 0.91 -12.20
C SER A 53 -4.06 0.16 -11.93
N GLY A 54 -5.16 0.88 -11.82
CA GLY A 54 -6.45 0.27 -11.54
C GLY A 54 -7.49 1.29 -11.14
N VAL A 55 -8.42 0.86 -10.31
CA VAL A 55 -9.55 1.67 -9.85
C VAL A 55 -9.50 1.79 -8.33
N VAL A 56 -9.67 3.00 -7.82
CA VAL A 56 -9.78 3.22 -6.37
C VAL A 56 -11.06 2.54 -5.88
N SER A 57 -10.90 1.47 -5.11
CA SER A 57 -12.00 0.64 -4.63
C SER A 57 -12.51 1.04 -3.25
N PHE A 58 -11.65 1.69 -2.47
CA PHE A 58 -11.95 1.99 -1.08
C PHE A 58 -11.13 3.18 -0.60
N ILE A 59 -11.78 4.06 0.14
CA ILE A 59 -11.11 5.09 0.94
C ILE A 59 -11.76 5.04 2.31
N GLY A 60 -10.97 4.82 3.35
CA GLY A 60 -11.47 4.78 4.72
C GLY A 60 -12.11 6.10 5.11
N GLU A 61 -13.14 6.05 5.96
CA GLU A 61 -13.88 7.24 6.40
C GLU A 61 -12.94 8.30 7.00
N GLN A 62 -11.89 7.86 7.69
CA GLN A 62 -10.91 8.77 8.30
C GLN A 62 -9.71 9.06 7.38
N LYS A 63 -9.78 8.67 6.10
CA LYS A 63 -8.83 9.04 5.04
C LYS A 63 -7.41 8.51 5.23
N HIS A 64 -7.24 7.50 6.07
CA HIS A 64 -5.93 6.88 6.34
C HIS A 64 -5.74 5.53 5.64
N THR A 65 -6.75 5.04 4.92
CA THR A 65 -6.71 3.72 4.26
C THR A 65 -7.21 3.85 2.82
N TYR A 66 -6.47 3.29 1.87
CA TYR A 66 -6.79 3.35 0.44
C TYR A 66 -6.67 1.97 -0.18
N GLY A 67 -7.70 1.56 -0.92
CA GLY A 67 -7.67 0.33 -1.70
C GLY A 67 -7.68 0.65 -3.19
N ILE A 68 -6.89 -0.07 -3.97
CA ILE A 68 -6.86 0.01 -5.42
C ILE A 68 -6.95 -1.40 -5.98
N VAL A 69 -7.93 -1.63 -6.84
CA VAL A 69 -8.08 -2.92 -7.52
C VAL A 69 -7.47 -2.79 -8.91
N GLY A 70 -6.47 -3.64 -9.18
CA GLY A 70 -5.89 -3.74 -10.52
C GLY A 70 -6.88 -4.33 -11.51
N TYR A 71 -6.59 -4.20 -12.80
CA TYR A 71 -7.47 -4.72 -13.86
C TYR A 71 -7.52 -6.24 -13.89
N ASP A 72 -6.63 -6.91 -13.16
CA ASP A 72 -6.63 -8.36 -12.94
C ASP A 72 -7.47 -8.78 -11.73
N GLY A 73 -8.10 -7.83 -11.03
CA GLY A 73 -8.93 -8.10 -9.87
C GLY A 73 -8.19 -8.21 -8.54
N ILE A 74 -6.88 -7.98 -8.52
CA ILE A 74 -6.08 -8.05 -7.30
C ILE A 74 -6.10 -6.68 -6.60
N GLU A 75 -6.53 -6.66 -5.34
CA GLU A 75 -6.61 -5.43 -4.55
C GLU A 75 -5.38 -5.23 -3.69
N VAL A 76 -4.80 -4.03 -3.78
CA VAL A 76 -3.73 -3.57 -2.91
C VAL A 76 -4.30 -2.54 -1.94
N LEU A 77 -4.04 -2.73 -0.65
CA LEU A 77 -4.47 -1.84 0.41
C LEU A 77 -3.26 -1.11 0.98
N ILE A 78 -3.38 0.20 1.12
CA ILE A 78 -2.36 1.05 1.75
C ILE A 78 -2.96 1.58 3.04
N HIS A 79 -2.30 1.34 4.16
CA HIS A 79 -2.71 1.85 5.46
C HIS A 79 -1.69 2.88 5.93
N LEU A 80 -2.10 4.12 6.07
CA LEU A 80 -1.18 5.24 6.34
C LEU A 80 -1.01 5.45 7.83
N GLY A 81 0.07 4.89 8.37
CA GLY A 81 0.41 4.91 9.78
C GLY A 81 -0.35 3.86 10.59
N ILE A 82 0.02 3.72 11.85
CA ILE A 82 -0.61 2.79 12.79
C ILE A 82 -1.39 3.59 13.83
N GLY A 83 -2.65 3.23 14.02
CA GLY A 83 -3.53 3.93 14.96
C GLY A 83 -3.98 5.31 14.49
N THR A 84 -3.69 5.66 13.25
CA THR A 84 -3.99 6.99 12.68
C THR A 84 -5.48 7.25 12.46
N VAL A 85 -6.33 6.25 12.63
CA VAL A 85 -7.79 6.44 12.69
C VAL A 85 -8.17 7.48 13.75
N ARG A 86 -7.37 7.59 14.82
CA ARG A 86 -7.61 8.54 15.91
C ARG A 86 -7.36 10.00 15.51
N LEU A 87 -6.75 10.24 14.34
CA LEU A 87 -6.61 11.60 13.81
C LEU A 87 -7.91 12.13 13.21
N GLU A 88 -8.89 11.25 12.99
CA GLU A 88 -10.20 11.62 12.42
C GLU A 88 -10.09 12.41 11.12
N GLY A 89 -9.11 12.02 10.29
CA GLY A 89 -8.86 12.66 8.99
C GLY A 89 -7.85 13.79 9.01
N GLU A 90 -7.46 14.28 10.19
CA GLU A 90 -6.49 15.36 10.28
C GLU A 90 -5.13 14.91 9.74
N GLY A 91 -4.53 15.72 8.89
CA GLY A 91 -3.22 15.41 8.30
C GLY A 91 -3.27 14.57 7.04
N PHE A 92 -4.45 14.16 6.59
CA PHE A 92 -4.62 13.42 5.34
C PHE A 92 -5.37 14.27 4.32
N THR A 93 -4.78 14.42 3.14
CA THR A 93 -5.40 15.18 2.03
C THR A 93 -5.53 14.24 0.83
N PRO A 94 -6.72 13.62 0.64
CA PRO A 94 -6.94 12.76 -0.52
C PRO A 94 -6.86 13.55 -1.83
N ALA A 95 -6.30 12.92 -2.86
CA ALA A 95 -6.23 13.46 -4.22
C ALA A 95 -7.15 12.72 -5.19
N VAL A 96 -7.85 11.70 -4.71
CA VAL A 96 -8.72 10.84 -5.53
C VAL A 96 -10.02 10.57 -4.80
N GLN A 97 -10.99 10.03 -5.55
CA GLN A 97 -12.27 9.55 -5.02
C GLN A 97 -12.43 8.07 -5.36
N VAL A 98 -13.29 7.38 -4.61
CA VAL A 98 -13.68 6.00 -4.93
C VAL A 98 -14.27 5.97 -6.34
N GLY A 99 -13.84 4.99 -7.14
CA GLY A 99 -14.24 4.85 -8.53
C GLY A 99 -13.29 5.49 -9.53
N ALA A 100 -12.34 6.30 -9.07
CA ALA A 100 -11.37 6.94 -9.96
C ALA A 100 -10.41 5.91 -10.55
N LYS A 101 -10.11 6.06 -11.84
CA LYS A 101 -9.07 5.28 -12.51
C LYS A 101 -7.74 5.96 -12.26
N VAL A 102 -6.73 5.20 -11.89
CA VAL A 102 -5.40 5.71 -11.60
C VAL A 102 -4.35 4.89 -12.32
N GLU A 103 -3.29 5.56 -12.76
CA GLU A 103 -2.09 4.93 -13.27
C GLU A 103 -1.05 4.81 -12.16
N VAL A 104 -0.17 3.83 -12.25
CA VAL A 104 0.98 3.71 -11.34
C VAL A 104 1.67 5.06 -11.20
N GLY A 105 1.92 5.48 -9.97
CA GLY A 105 2.59 6.73 -9.67
C GLY A 105 1.69 7.95 -9.60
N ALA A 106 0.40 7.82 -9.93
CA ALA A 106 -0.54 8.95 -9.81
C ALA A 106 -0.76 9.32 -8.35
N PRO A 107 -0.91 10.62 -8.03
CA PRO A 107 -1.15 11.04 -6.65
C PRO A 107 -2.43 10.43 -6.07
N ILE A 108 -2.34 9.90 -4.86
CA ILE A 108 -3.47 9.32 -4.11
C ILE A 108 -3.82 10.18 -2.91
N CYS A 109 -2.82 10.57 -2.14
CA CYS A 109 -3.02 11.27 -0.87
C CYS A 109 -1.72 11.95 -0.45
N THR A 110 -1.85 12.95 0.40
CA THR A 110 -0.70 13.53 1.11
C THR A 110 -0.90 13.36 2.61
N MET A 111 0.14 12.91 3.32
CA MET A 111 0.16 12.84 4.79
C MET A 111 1.05 13.96 5.33
N ASP A 112 0.58 14.60 6.38
CA ASP A 112 1.38 15.57 7.12
C ASP A 112 2.22 14.83 8.17
N LEU A 113 3.43 14.42 7.77
CA LEU A 113 4.31 13.64 8.66
C LEU A 113 4.75 14.44 9.90
N GLU A 114 4.96 15.73 9.73
CA GLU A 114 5.38 16.58 10.85
C GLU A 114 4.31 16.64 11.94
N LEU A 115 3.06 16.83 11.56
CA LEU A 115 1.92 16.80 12.48
C LEU A 115 1.83 15.46 13.20
N MET A 116 1.96 14.37 12.46
CA MET A 116 1.81 13.02 13.01
C MET A 116 2.96 12.65 13.94
N ARG A 117 4.20 13.07 13.61
CA ARG A 117 5.35 12.89 14.49
C ARG A 117 5.19 13.68 15.79
N ALA A 118 4.71 14.92 15.69
CA ALA A 118 4.46 15.75 16.86
C ALA A 118 3.43 15.11 17.79
N LYS A 119 2.47 14.39 17.24
CA LYS A 119 1.46 13.65 18.02
C LYS A 119 1.90 12.23 18.38
N GLN A 120 3.14 11.86 18.05
CA GLN A 120 3.77 10.60 18.43
C GLN A 120 3.09 9.35 17.84
N PHE A 121 2.54 9.45 16.62
CA PHE A 121 2.04 8.29 15.92
C PHE A 121 3.16 7.46 15.31
N ASP A 122 2.94 6.15 15.26
CA ASP A 122 3.77 5.24 14.46
C ASP A 122 3.41 5.46 12.98
N LEU A 123 4.37 5.94 12.21
CA LEU A 123 4.15 6.31 10.80
C LEU A 123 4.33 5.16 9.83
N THR A 124 4.68 3.98 10.30
CA THR A 124 4.83 2.79 9.46
C THR A 124 3.54 2.55 8.67
N CYS A 125 3.66 2.39 7.36
CA CYS A 125 2.54 2.25 6.45
C CYS A 125 2.51 0.85 5.86
N PRO A 126 1.60 -0.04 6.30
CA PRO A 126 1.40 -1.33 5.66
C PRO A 126 0.92 -1.18 4.22
N VAL A 127 1.47 -2.00 3.32
CA VAL A 127 1.09 -2.12 1.92
C VAL A 127 0.89 -3.60 1.65
N VAL A 128 -0.35 -4.01 1.50
CA VAL A 128 -0.67 -5.44 1.42
C VAL A 128 -1.61 -5.74 0.25
N ILE A 129 -1.51 -6.97 -0.26
CA ILE A 129 -2.58 -7.55 -1.07
C ILE A 129 -3.60 -8.06 -0.06
N THR A 130 -4.87 -7.66 -0.21
CA THR A 130 -5.91 -8.01 0.76
C THR A 130 -6.09 -9.52 0.85
N SER A 131 -6.57 -9.99 2.01
CA SER A 131 -6.75 -11.43 2.25
C SER A 131 -7.63 -12.09 1.20
N ALA A 132 -8.72 -11.43 0.79
CA ALA A 132 -9.60 -11.95 -0.24
C ALA A 132 -8.88 -12.04 -1.59
N ALA A 133 -8.05 -11.06 -1.93
CA ALA A 133 -7.29 -11.06 -3.18
C ALA A 133 -6.14 -12.09 -3.16
N MET A 134 -5.61 -12.41 -1.98
CA MET A 134 -4.56 -13.44 -1.85
C MET A 134 -5.02 -14.81 -2.34
N ASP A 135 -6.32 -15.09 -2.31
CA ASP A 135 -6.87 -16.34 -2.86
C ASP A 135 -6.63 -16.45 -4.37
N LYS A 136 -6.39 -15.31 -5.03
CA LYS A 136 -6.12 -15.23 -6.46
C LYS A 136 -4.62 -15.14 -6.78
N VAL A 137 -3.78 -15.22 -5.76
CA VAL A 137 -2.32 -15.08 -5.89
C VAL A 137 -1.65 -16.43 -5.69
N LYS A 138 -0.91 -16.86 -6.70
CA LYS A 138 -0.16 -18.10 -6.68
C LYS A 138 1.16 -17.95 -5.91
N ARG A 139 1.82 -16.80 -6.09
CA ARG A 139 3.12 -16.53 -5.48
C ARG A 139 3.27 -15.04 -5.23
N LEU A 140 3.83 -14.70 -4.07
CA LEU A 140 4.13 -13.33 -3.68
C LEU A 140 5.61 -13.23 -3.31
N THR A 141 6.30 -12.29 -3.96
CA THR A 141 7.72 -12.01 -3.68
C THR A 141 7.82 -10.63 -3.03
N LEU A 142 8.45 -10.56 -1.87
CA LEU A 142 8.59 -9.33 -1.09
C LEU A 142 10.01 -8.78 -1.22
N LEU A 143 10.13 -7.46 -1.40
CA LEU A 143 11.40 -6.77 -1.62
C LEU A 143 11.53 -5.65 -0.59
N THR A 144 12.50 -5.78 0.31
CA THR A 144 12.76 -4.79 1.36
C THR A 144 13.91 -3.85 0.99
N GLY A 145 14.08 -2.77 1.74
CA GLY A 145 15.16 -1.80 1.54
C GLY A 145 14.67 -0.41 1.17
N PRO A 146 15.59 0.49 0.79
CA PRO A 146 15.23 1.85 0.41
C PRO A 146 14.30 1.87 -0.80
N ALA A 147 13.35 2.79 -0.81
CA ALA A 147 12.37 2.87 -1.89
C ALA A 147 12.00 4.33 -2.21
N LEU A 148 11.78 4.58 -3.50
CA LEU A 148 11.22 5.83 -4.01
C LEU A 148 9.80 5.58 -4.50
N ALA A 149 8.88 6.42 -4.07
CA ALA A 149 7.46 6.31 -4.44
C ALA A 149 7.27 6.29 -5.95
N GLY A 150 6.46 5.37 -6.43
CA GLY A 150 6.14 5.24 -7.85
C GLY A 150 7.24 4.65 -8.72
N GLN A 151 8.39 4.30 -8.15
CA GLN A 151 9.55 3.83 -8.91
C GLN A 151 10.06 2.48 -8.43
N THR A 152 10.27 2.31 -7.12
CA THR A 152 10.88 1.11 -6.56
C THR A 152 9.82 0.02 -6.38
N VAL A 153 10.05 -1.15 -6.93
CA VAL A 153 9.17 -2.30 -6.74
C VAL A 153 9.36 -2.81 -5.30
N CYS A 154 8.26 -2.91 -4.55
CA CYS A 154 8.30 -3.44 -3.18
C CYS A 154 7.72 -4.83 -3.05
N MET A 155 7.00 -5.31 -4.06
CA MET A 155 6.57 -6.70 -4.15
C MET A 155 6.20 -7.05 -5.60
N ARG A 156 6.16 -8.36 -5.87
CA ARG A 156 5.66 -8.90 -7.15
C ARG A 156 4.73 -10.05 -6.85
N TYR A 157 3.64 -10.15 -7.58
CA TYR A 157 2.73 -11.29 -7.42
C TYR A 157 2.49 -11.98 -8.76
N VAL A 158 2.29 -13.28 -8.69
CA VAL A 158 1.88 -14.09 -9.83
C VAL A 158 0.44 -14.53 -9.57
N PRO A 159 -0.52 -14.14 -10.41
CA PRO A 159 -1.92 -14.55 -10.19
C PRO A 159 -2.11 -16.04 -10.50
N VAL A 160 -3.12 -16.61 -9.86
CA VAL A 160 -3.59 -17.95 -10.20
C VAL A 160 -4.23 -17.87 -11.57
N LYS A 161 -3.94 -18.83 -12.43
CA LYS A 161 -4.56 -18.87 -13.76
C LYS A 161 -6.05 -19.14 -13.65
N ALA A 162 -6.78 -18.37 -14.40
CA ALA A 162 -8.22 -18.54 -14.51
C ALA A 162 -8.57 -19.87 -15.21
#